data_719f44579b8431766e7dfc26b7cffc4e
#
_entry.id   719f44579b8431766e7dfc26b7cffc4e
#
_cell.length_a   1.000
_cell.length_b   1.000
_cell.length_c   1.000
_cell.angle_alpha   90.00
_cell.angle_beta   90.00
_cell.angle_gamma   90.00
#
_symmetry.space_group_name_H-M   'P 1'
#
loop_
_entity.id
_entity.type
_entity.pdbx_description
1 polymer ?
#
loop_
_entity_poly.entity_id
_entity_poly.type
_entity_poly.pdbx_seq_one_letter_code
_entity_poly.pdbx_strand_id
1 'polypeptide(L)'
;LNHVALTCIDGAMHRYLDEIGYPVDNPVSIQMPVNLRRDDDSDGGNKLGIALVDLAGPAGDRWERHQEIGFKLRNVKNQVFSVPGNSFEQFTIMIAGISEVLEKLGLSDKLPGNGHTVVSNVPGPVRKLYVKGSEVERMYPISTLAPGLRMNITLFSYADVLHFGIVATQDMVSLQTLADYIVEEFRELERERG
;
A
#
# COMPACT_ATOMS: atom_id res chain seq x y z
N LEU A 1 2.76 -7.24 -10.55
CA LEU A 1 3.60 -6.30 -9.81
C LEU A 1 3.08 -6.06 -8.38
N ASN A 2 1.82 -5.62 -8.20
CA ASN A 2 1.23 -5.35 -6.87
C ASN A 2 1.32 -6.54 -5.92
N HIS A 3 1.04 -7.73 -6.39
CA HIS A 3 1.10 -8.96 -5.61
C HIS A 3 2.50 -9.18 -5.02
N VAL A 4 3.54 -9.16 -5.85
CA VAL A 4 4.94 -9.30 -5.42
C VAL A 4 5.33 -8.20 -4.43
N ALA A 5 5.00 -6.95 -4.76
CA ALA A 5 5.32 -5.81 -3.90
C ALA A 5 4.67 -5.93 -2.52
N LEU A 6 3.39 -6.29 -2.44
CA LEU A 6 2.70 -6.49 -1.17
C LEU A 6 3.25 -7.65 -0.37
N THR A 7 3.69 -8.74 -1.03
CA THR A 7 4.37 -9.84 -0.35
C THR A 7 5.65 -9.39 0.35
N CYS A 8 6.47 -8.59 -0.35
CA CYS A 8 7.72 -8.07 0.21
C CYS A 8 7.47 -7.02 1.30
N ILE A 9 6.48 -6.14 1.11
CA ILE A 9 6.10 -5.14 2.12
C ILE A 9 5.61 -5.83 3.39
N ASP A 10 4.78 -6.87 3.27
CA ASP A 10 4.25 -7.60 4.42
C ASP A 10 5.38 -8.23 5.24
N GLY A 11 6.28 -8.98 4.60
CA GLY A 11 7.42 -9.58 5.29
C GLY A 11 8.33 -8.55 5.94
N ALA A 12 8.61 -7.45 5.24
CA ALA A 12 9.40 -6.37 5.76
C ALA A 12 8.75 -5.64 6.95
N MET A 13 7.43 -5.44 6.91
CA MET A 13 6.69 -4.81 7.99
C MET A 13 6.71 -5.65 9.27
N HIS A 14 6.50 -6.96 9.18
CA HIS A 14 6.59 -7.83 10.35
C HIS A 14 7.98 -7.80 10.98
N ARG A 15 9.04 -7.89 10.17
CA ARG A 15 10.44 -7.80 10.64
C ARG A 15 10.72 -6.43 11.28
N TYR A 16 10.28 -5.36 10.65
CA TYR A 16 10.47 -4.00 11.14
C TYR A 16 9.75 -3.76 12.46
N LEU A 17 8.49 -4.19 12.58
CA LEU A 17 7.70 -4.04 13.80
C LEU A 17 8.30 -4.83 14.96
N ASP A 18 8.81 -6.04 14.70
CA ASP A 18 9.51 -6.85 15.69
C ASP A 18 10.78 -6.14 16.21
N GLU A 19 11.59 -5.59 15.30
CA GLU A 19 12.84 -4.89 15.63
C GLU A 19 12.62 -3.63 16.48
N ILE A 20 11.56 -2.88 16.19
CA ILE A 20 11.24 -1.66 16.97
C ILE A 20 10.46 -1.95 18.24
N GLY A 21 10.27 -3.23 18.61
CA GLY A 21 9.66 -3.67 19.86
C GLY A 21 8.13 -3.69 19.86
N TYR A 22 7.50 -3.74 18.71
CA TYR A 22 6.05 -3.87 18.50
C TYR A 22 5.68 -5.11 17.67
N PRO A 23 6.08 -6.32 18.12
CA PRO A 23 5.78 -7.54 17.37
C PRO A 23 4.26 -7.71 17.22
N VAL A 24 3.83 -8.11 16.05
CA VAL A 24 2.41 -8.40 15.74
C VAL A 24 2.25 -9.82 15.26
N ASP A 25 1.36 -10.55 15.91
CA ASP A 25 1.05 -11.95 15.58
C ASP A 25 -0.09 -12.06 14.55
N ASN A 26 -0.77 -10.96 14.27
CA ASN A 26 -1.89 -10.88 13.35
C ASN A 26 -1.47 -10.30 12.00
N PRO A 27 -2.23 -10.57 10.93
CA PRO A 27 -2.05 -9.89 9.65
C PRO A 27 -2.08 -8.36 9.80
N VAL A 28 -1.19 -7.68 9.09
CA VAL A 28 -1.20 -6.22 9.01
C VAL A 28 -2.31 -5.79 8.06
N SER A 29 -3.22 -4.94 8.55
CA SER A 29 -4.30 -4.35 7.74
C SER A 29 -3.81 -3.08 7.06
N ILE A 30 -4.00 -3.00 5.76
CA ILE A 30 -3.64 -1.83 4.95
C ILE A 30 -4.86 -1.24 4.26
N GLN A 31 -4.80 0.06 3.99
CA GLN A 31 -5.66 0.73 3.03
C GLN A 31 -5.01 0.67 1.65
N MET A 32 -5.70 0.12 0.68
CA MET A 32 -5.23 0.03 -0.70
C MET A 32 -6.16 0.85 -1.62
N PRO A 33 -5.67 1.94 -2.21
CA PRO A 33 -6.42 2.66 -3.22
C PRO A 33 -6.65 1.79 -4.45
N VAL A 34 -7.90 1.73 -4.90
CA VAL A 34 -8.33 0.97 -6.08
C VAL A 34 -8.92 1.92 -7.10
N ASN A 35 -8.46 1.81 -8.35
CA ASN A 35 -9.06 2.56 -9.44
C ASN A 35 -10.42 1.94 -9.79
N LEU A 36 -11.49 2.72 -9.65
CA LEU A 36 -12.88 2.33 -9.94
C LEU A 36 -13.31 2.72 -11.35
N ARG A 37 -12.45 3.35 -12.13
CA ARG A 37 -12.75 3.76 -13.49
C ARG A 37 -13.01 2.53 -14.37
N ARG A 38 -14.10 2.57 -15.12
CA ARG A 38 -14.43 1.60 -16.16
C ARG A 38 -13.97 2.13 -17.52
N ASP A 39 -13.77 1.22 -18.47
CA ASP A 39 -13.28 1.58 -19.81
C ASP A 39 -14.24 2.50 -20.60
N ASP A 40 -15.53 2.54 -20.19
CA ASP A 40 -16.59 3.36 -20.77
C ASP A 40 -16.78 4.72 -20.06
N ASP A 41 -16.05 4.99 -18.99
CA ASP A 41 -16.12 6.25 -18.24
C ASP A 41 -15.43 7.38 -19.03
N SER A 42 -16.25 8.24 -19.65
CA SER A 42 -15.81 9.43 -20.39
C SER A 42 -15.57 10.66 -19.52
N ASP A 43 -16.04 10.64 -18.27
CA ASP A 43 -15.92 11.77 -17.37
C ASP A 43 -14.50 11.91 -16.82
N GLY A 44 -13.91 13.10 -17.01
CA GLY A 44 -12.63 13.46 -16.41
C GLY A 44 -12.75 13.51 -14.87
N GLY A 45 -11.81 12.88 -14.17
CA GLY A 45 -11.74 12.87 -12.70
C GLY A 45 -11.13 11.58 -12.16
N ASN A 46 -10.68 11.60 -10.92
CA ASN A 46 -10.18 10.41 -10.24
C ASN A 46 -11.38 9.70 -9.60
N LYS A 47 -11.70 8.49 -10.10
CA LYS A 47 -12.62 7.57 -9.45
C LYS A 47 -11.79 6.57 -8.65
N LEU A 48 -11.51 6.88 -7.39
CA LEU A 48 -10.74 6.04 -6.49
C LEU A 48 -11.63 5.56 -5.35
N GLY A 49 -11.48 4.30 -5.01
CA GLY A 49 -12.00 3.73 -3.78
C GLY A 49 -10.87 3.26 -2.87
N ILE A 50 -11.15 3.06 -1.61
CA ILE A 50 -10.20 2.49 -0.64
C ILE A 50 -10.70 1.11 -0.25
N ALA A 51 -9.90 0.08 -0.53
CA ALA A 51 -10.12 -1.25 -0.04
C ALA A 51 -9.29 -1.47 1.23
N LEU A 52 -9.92 -2.05 2.26
CA LEU A 52 -9.21 -2.57 3.43
C LEU A 52 -8.78 -3.99 3.12
N VAL A 53 -7.50 -4.27 3.30
CA VAL A 53 -6.89 -5.56 2.99
C VAL A 53 -6.03 -6.00 4.16
N ASP A 54 -6.37 -7.14 4.75
CA ASP A 54 -5.48 -7.81 5.68
C ASP A 54 -4.43 -8.57 4.87
N LEU A 55 -3.17 -8.23 5.05
CA LEU A 55 -2.05 -8.92 4.43
C LEU A 55 -1.91 -10.34 5.01
N ALA A 56 -0.84 -11.05 4.70
CA ALA A 56 -0.56 -12.32 5.34
C ALA A 56 -0.11 -12.11 6.80
N GLY A 57 -0.19 -13.16 7.61
CA GLY A 57 0.37 -13.11 8.95
C GLY A 57 1.88 -13.35 8.94
N PRO A 58 2.55 -13.22 10.11
CA PRO A 58 3.97 -13.49 10.25
C PRO A 58 4.33 -14.96 10.05
N ALA A 59 3.35 -15.87 10.20
CA ALA A 59 3.53 -17.30 10.04
C ALA A 59 3.64 -17.71 8.56
N GLY A 60 4.36 -18.81 8.31
CA GLY A 60 4.56 -19.34 6.97
C GLY A 60 5.82 -18.83 6.27
N ASP A 61 6.17 -19.49 5.17
CA ASP A 61 7.28 -19.06 4.32
C ASP A 61 6.86 -17.94 3.36
N ARG A 62 7.83 -17.38 2.61
CA ARG A 62 7.56 -16.30 1.65
C ARG A 62 6.62 -16.71 0.53
N TRP A 63 6.67 -17.97 0.12
CA TRP A 63 5.83 -18.46 -0.95
C TRP A 63 4.38 -18.65 -0.48
N GLU A 64 4.17 -19.17 0.72
CA GLU A 64 2.85 -19.26 1.35
C GLU A 64 2.24 -17.87 1.52
N ARG A 65 3.02 -16.90 2.03
CA ARG A 65 2.64 -15.48 2.11
C ARG A 65 2.24 -14.92 0.74
N HIS A 66 3.06 -15.20 -0.27
CA HIS A 66 2.77 -14.78 -1.65
C HIS A 66 1.43 -15.34 -2.15
N GLN A 67 1.17 -16.61 -1.95
CA GLN A 67 -0.09 -17.25 -2.36
C GLN A 67 -1.29 -16.65 -1.63
N GLU A 68 -1.19 -16.47 -0.32
CA GLU A 68 -2.24 -15.91 0.52
C GLU A 68 -2.60 -14.47 0.09
N ILE A 69 -1.61 -13.60 -0.08
CA ILE A 69 -1.82 -12.24 -0.55
C ILE A 69 -2.46 -12.24 -1.94
N GLY A 70 -2.01 -13.10 -2.84
CA GLY A 70 -2.62 -13.25 -4.16
C GLY A 70 -4.09 -13.65 -4.12
N PHE A 71 -4.45 -14.56 -3.20
CA PHE A 71 -5.86 -14.93 -2.98
C PHE A 71 -6.68 -13.75 -2.45
N LYS A 72 -6.18 -13.04 -1.43
CA LYS A 72 -6.85 -11.87 -0.84
C LYS A 72 -7.06 -10.75 -1.87
N LEU A 73 -6.06 -10.45 -2.68
CA LEU A 73 -6.18 -9.44 -3.74
C LEU A 73 -7.22 -9.78 -4.81
N ARG A 74 -7.32 -11.06 -5.19
CA ARG A 74 -8.38 -11.49 -6.12
C ARG A 74 -9.76 -11.31 -5.51
N ASN A 75 -9.93 -11.64 -4.22
CA ASN A 75 -11.20 -11.47 -3.53
C ASN A 75 -11.59 -9.99 -3.42
N VAL A 76 -10.65 -9.11 -3.05
CA VAL A 76 -10.87 -7.65 -3.02
C VAL A 76 -11.31 -7.15 -4.39
N LYS A 77 -10.61 -7.54 -5.45
CA LYS A 77 -10.97 -7.16 -6.81
C LYS A 77 -12.40 -7.60 -7.16
N ASN A 78 -12.75 -8.84 -6.86
CA ASN A 78 -14.09 -9.37 -7.13
C ASN A 78 -15.16 -8.60 -6.32
N GLN A 79 -14.91 -8.30 -5.05
CA GLN A 79 -15.82 -7.53 -4.21
C GLN A 79 -16.03 -6.11 -4.74
N VAL A 80 -14.95 -5.40 -5.06
CA VAL A 80 -15.00 -4.02 -5.59
C VAL A 80 -15.83 -3.94 -6.86
N PHE A 81 -15.66 -4.89 -7.79
CA PHE A 81 -16.39 -4.87 -9.06
C PHE A 81 -17.78 -5.53 -8.99
N SER A 82 -18.13 -6.24 -7.90
CA SER A 82 -19.46 -6.81 -7.69
C SER A 82 -20.45 -5.83 -7.07
N VAL A 83 -19.99 -4.75 -6.46
CA VAL A 83 -20.85 -3.75 -5.83
C VAL A 83 -21.41 -2.80 -6.88
N PRO A 84 -22.74 -2.63 -6.97
CA PRO A 84 -23.36 -1.76 -7.98
C PRO A 84 -23.10 -0.28 -7.73
N GLY A 85 -22.85 0.48 -8.80
CA GLY A 85 -22.89 1.94 -8.81
C GLY A 85 -21.83 2.61 -7.93
N ASN A 86 -22.21 3.72 -7.27
CA ASN A 86 -21.33 4.56 -6.47
C ASN A 86 -21.15 4.09 -5.02
N SER A 87 -21.63 2.89 -4.67
CA SER A 87 -21.62 2.40 -3.28
C SER A 87 -20.20 2.30 -2.70
N PHE A 88 -19.22 1.95 -3.51
CA PHE A 88 -17.84 1.85 -3.07
C PHE A 88 -17.20 3.23 -2.85
N GLU A 89 -17.54 4.22 -3.67
CA GLU A 89 -17.14 5.63 -3.46
C GLU A 89 -17.77 6.19 -2.16
N GLN A 90 -19.05 5.91 -1.93
CA GLN A 90 -19.74 6.32 -0.70
C GLN A 90 -19.11 5.68 0.54
N PHE A 91 -18.75 4.41 0.47
CA PHE A 91 -18.01 3.73 1.53
C PHE A 91 -16.66 4.39 1.80
N THR A 92 -15.91 4.74 0.75
CA THR A 92 -14.65 5.45 0.85
C THR A 92 -14.80 6.82 1.53
N ILE A 93 -15.81 7.60 1.13
CA ILE A 93 -16.11 8.91 1.73
C ILE A 93 -16.51 8.74 3.20
N MET A 94 -17.30 7.72 3.52
CA MET A 94 -17.71 7.43 4.89
C MET A 94 -16.49 7.09 5.77
N ILE A 95 -15.60 6.22 5.31
CA ILE A 95 -14.36 5.86 6.05
C ILE A 95 -13.49 7.10 6.26
N ALA A 96 -13.28 7.91 5.22
CA ALA A 96 -12.48 9.12 5.33
C ALA A 96 -13.09 10.12 6.32
N GLY A 97 -14.40 10.31 6.28
CA GLY A 97 -15.13 11.18 7.22
C GLY A 97 -15.06 10.71 8.67
N ILE A 98 -15.21 9.41 8.90
CA ILE A 98 -15.06 8.82 10.24
C ILE A 98 -13.63 9.01 10.75
N SER A 99 -12.62 8.74 9.92
CA SER A 99 -11.21 8.90 10.29
C SER A 99 -10.88 10.34 10.68
N GLU A 100 -11.40 11.33 9.94
CA GLU A 100 -11.22 12.75 10.26
C GLU A 100 -11.88 13.15 11.60
N VAL A 101 -13.09 12.67 11.85
CA VAL A 101 -13.78 12.94 13.12
C VAL A 101 -13.04 12.32 14.30
N LEU A 102 -12.57 11.10 14.16
CA LEU A 102 -11.85 10.39 15.21
C LEU A 102 -10.51 11.04 15.53
N GLU A 103 -9.80 11.54 14.52
CA GLU A 103 -8.57 12.29 14.70
C GLU A 103 -8.83 13.59 15.47
N LYS A 104 -9.83 14.35 15.10
CA LYS A 104 -10.24 15.57 15.82
C LYS A 104 -10.61 15.32 17.27
N LEU A 105 -11.12 14.13 17.59
CA LEU A 105 -11.48 13.71 18.94
C LEU A 105 -10.32 13.06 19.69
N GLY A 106 -9.16 12.86 19.08
CA GLY A 106 -8.02 12.15 19.68
C GLY A 106 -8.30 10.66 19.94
N LEU A 107 -9.20 10.06 19.16
CA LEU A 107 -9.64 8.67 19.32
C LEU A 107 -9.09 7.73 18.24
N SER A 108 -8.25 8.22 17.33
CA SER A 108 -7.73 7.43 16.19
C SER A 108 -7.04 6.14 16.62
N ASP A 109 -6.31 6.17 17.74
CA ASP A 109 -5.58 5.01 18.26
C ASP A 109 -6.47 3.97 18.98
N LYS A 110 -7.77 4.30 19.21
CA LYS A 110 -8.67 3.45 20.00
C LYS A 110 -9.59 2.58 19.14
N LEU A 111 -9.59 2.78 17.84
CA LEU A 111 -10.43 2.01 16.90
C LEU A 111 -9.59 1.01 16.13
N PRO A 112 -9.75 -0.29 16.40
CA PRO A 112 -9.17 -1.32 15.56
C PRO A 112 -9.88 -1.36 14.20
N GLY A 113 -9.13 -1.57 13.13
CA GLY A 113 -9.69 -2.00 11.85
C GLY A 113 -9.68 -1.01 10.70
N ASN A 114 -9.20 0.23 10.86
CA ASN A 114 -9.14 1.17 9.74
C ASN A 114 -7.84 1.09 8.91
N GLY A 115 -6.92 0.17 9.25
CA GLY A 115 -5.61 0.10 8.61
C GLY A 115 -4.78 1.37 8.87
N HIS A 116 -3.70 1.25 9.62
CA HIS A 116 -2.84 2.40 9.95
C HIS A 116 -1.85 2.76 8.82
N THR A 117 -1.84 1.98 7.76
CA THR A 117 -0.89 2.10 6.66
C THR A 117 -1.62 2.10 5.33
N VAL A 118 -1.27 3.03 4.45
CA VAL A 118 -1.67 2.97 3.03
C VAL A 118 -0.57 2.32 2.23
N VAL A 119 -0.92 1.40 1.35
CA VAL A 119 -0.03 0.92 0.30
C VAL A 119 -0.66 1.22 -1.05
N SER A 120 -0.03 2.10 -1.79
CA SER A 120 -0.50 2.59 -3.09
C SER A 120 0.47 2.19 -4.21
N ASN A 121 -0.05 1.85 -5.37
CA ASN A 121 0.76 1.67 -6.57
C ASN A 121 0.28 2.62 -7.67
N VAL A 122 1.17 3.50 -8.07
CA VAL A 122 0.92 4.50 -9.12
C VAL A 122 1.76 4.14 -10.35
N PRO A 123 1.14 3.76 -11.47
CA PRO A 123 1.87 3.52 -12.70
C PRO A 123 2.43 4.85 -13.22
N GLY A 124 3.73 4.88 -13.45
CA GLY A 124 4.42 6.02 -14.03
C GLY A 124 4.82 5.79 -15.49
N PRO A 125 5.54 6.74 -16.09
CA PRO A 125 5.96 6.67 -17.49
C PRO A 125 6.84 5.46 -17.77
N VAL A 126 6.49 4.69 -18.81
CA VAL A 126 7.28 3.54 -19.26
C VAL A 126 8.56 3.99 -19.98
N ARG A 127 8.52 5.18 -20.62
CA ARG A 127 9.66 5.74 -21.36
C ARG A 127 10.42 6.74 -20.49
N LYS A 128 11.73 6.82 -20.70
CA LYS A 128 12.56 7.85 -20.09
C LYS A 128 12.09 9.24 -20.48
N LEU A 129 12.01 10.12 -19.50
CA LEU A 129 11.63 11.51 -19.66
C LEU A 129 12.89 12.41 -19.70
N TYR A 130 12.75 13.56 -20.32
CA TYR A 130 13.80 14.56 -20.42
C TYR A 130 13.28 15.92 -19.99
N VAL A 131 14.06 16.64 -19.18
CA VAL A 131 13.78 18.01 -18.78
C VAL A 131 14.87 18.91 -19.34
N LYS A 132 14.52 19.79 -20.26
CA LYS A 132 15.49 20.69 -20.95
C LYS A 132 16.70 19.96 -21.56
N GLY A 133 16.48 18.76 -22.09
CA GLY A 133 17.55 17.95 -22.70
C GLY A 133 18.30 17.03 -21.75
N SER A 134 18.12 17.15 -20.44
CA SER A 134 18.71 16.24 -19.44
C SER A 134 17.77 15.07 -19.14
N GLU A 135 18.29 13.86 -19.12
CA GLU A 135 17.53 12.66 -18.77
C GLU A 135 17.11 12.70 -17.30
N VAL A 136 15.86 12.36 -17.03
CA VAL A 136 15.37 12.08 -15.68
C VAL A 136 15.77 10.66 -15.33
N GLU A 137 16.72 10.50 -14.45
CA GLU A 137 17.27 9.19 -14.08
C GLU A 137 16.33 8.41 -13.16
N ARG A 138 15.67 9.10 -12.21
CA ARG A 138 14.84 8.48 -11.18
C ARG A 138 13.68 9.37 -10.80
N MET A 139 12.57 8.76 -10.40
CA MET A 139 11.40 9.44 -9.86
C MET A 139 10.94 8.73 -8.59
N TYR A 140 10.86 9.47 -7.49
CA TYR A 140 10.42 8.94 -6.21
C TYR A 140 9.06 9.51 -5.83
N PRO A 141 8.10 8.66 -5.43
CA PRO A 141 6.81 9.15 -4.96
C PRO A 141 6.93 9.68 -3.53
N ILE A 142 6.33 10.84 -3.27
CA ILE A 142 6.15 11.37 -1.92
C ILE A 142 4.67 11.64 -1.74
N SER A 143 4.03 10.87 -0.86
CA SER A 143 2.60 10.99 -0.56
C SER A 143 2.39 11.68 0.77
N THR A 144 1.21 12.29 0.93
CA THR A 144 0.77 12.82 2.21
C THR A 144 0.22 11.70 3.10
N LEU A 145 0.25 11.91 4.42
CA LEU A 145 -0.48 11.09 5.37
C LEU A 145 -1.90 11.65 5.51
N ALA A 146 -2.89 10.79 5.27
CA ALA A 146 -4.27 11.14 5.59
C ALA A 146 -4.52 11.02 7.10
N PRO A 147 -5.57 11.69 7.63
CA PRO A 147 -5.95 11.63 9.03
C PRO A 147 -6.04 10.19 9.56
N GLY A 148 -5.46 9.93 10.72
CA GLY A 148 -5.43 8.61 11.36
C GLY A 148 -4.45 7.60 10.77
N LEU A 149 -3.68 7.96 9.73
CA LEU A 149 -2.67 7.10 9.15
C LEU A 149 -1.30 7.35 9.79
N ARG A 150 -0.59 6.29 10.09
CA ARG A 150 0.77 6.36 10.65
C ARG A 150 1.85 6.19 9.59
N MET A 151 1.53 5.53 8.48
CA MET A 151 2.49 5.27 7.39
C MET A 151 1.79 5.26 6.03
N ASN A 152 2.51 5.68 5.01
CA ASN A 152 2.14 5.57 3.61
C ASN A 152 3.33 5.02 2.83
N ILE A 153 3.13 3.90 2.15
CA ILE A 153 4.10 3.29 1.25
C ILE A 153 3.55 3.42 -0.17
N THR A 154 4.17 4.25 -0.98
CA THR A 154 3.76 4.43 -2.37
C THR A 154 4.80 3.82 -3.30
N LEU A 155 4.33 2.99 -4.21
CA LEU A 155 5.10 2.44 -5.31
C LEU A 155 4.88 3.29 -6.55
N PHE A 156 5.95 3.55 -7.30
CA PHE A 156 5.91 4.28 -8.55
C PHE A 156 6.82 3.63 -9.58
N SER A 157 6.26 3.22 -10.71
CA SER A 157 7.06 2.66 -11.80
C SER A 157 7.56 3.76 -12.72
N TYR A 158 8.85 3.74 -13.06
CA TYR A 158 9.45 4.66 -14.02
C TYR A 158 10.53 3.93 -14.83
N ALA A 159 10.39 3.94 -16.16
CA ALA A 159 11.37 3.36 -17.10
C ALA A 159 11.84 1.96 -16.66
N ASP A 160 10.88 1.05 -16.43
CA ASP A 160 11.06 -0.34 -16.00
C ASP A 160 11.67 -0.54 -14.60
N VAL A 161 11.81 0.54 -13.82
CA VAL A 161 12.26 0.47 -12.42
C VAL A 161 11.10 0.80 -11.48
N LEU A 162 10.98 0.06 -10.39
CA LEU A 162 10.02 0.31 -9.33
C LEU A 162 10.69 1.09 -8.20
N HIS A 163 10.14 2.26 -7.92
CA HIS A 163 10.59 3.14 -6.84
C HIS A 163 9.60 3.09 -5.69
N PHE A 164 10.11 3.19 -4.47
CA PHE A 164 9.33 3.25 -3.25
C PHE A 164 9.51 4.61 -2.58
N GLY A 165 8.40 5.17 -2.10
CA GLY A 165 8.39 6.29 -1.18
C GLY A 165 7.70 5.87 0.11
N ILE A 166 8.36 6.05 1.24
CA ILE A 166 7.82 5.76 2.57
C ILE A 166 7.72 7.07 3.34
N VAL A 167 6.51 7.42 3.75
CA VAL A 167 6.22 8.58 4.60
C VAL A 167 5.54 8.07 5.86
N ALA A 168 5.99 8.51 7.03
CA ALA A 168 5.40 8.10 8.29
C ALA A 168 5.34 9.26 9.29
N THR A 169 4.58 9.06 10.36
CA THR A 169 4.54 9.99 11.49
C THR A 169 5.89 10.03 12.20
N GLN A 170 6.18 11.13 12.88
CA GLN A 170 7.50 11.38 13.49
C GLN A 170 7.89 10.36 14.57
N ASP A 171 6.94 9.68 15.17
CA ASP A 171 7.15 8.64 16.17
C ASP A 171 7.55 7.28 15.57
N MET A 172 7.40 7.11 14.25
CA MET A 172 7.91 5.94 13.54
C MET A 172 9.41 6.11 13.28
N VAL A 173 10.22 5.27 13.90
CA VAL A 173 11.69 5.36 13.84
C VAL A 173 12.26 4.42 12.76
N SER A 174 13.48 4.71 12.32
CA SER A 174 14.26 3.79 11.45
C SER A 174 13.56 3.38 10.15
N LEU A 175 12.89 4.32 9.45
CA LEU A 175 12.24 4.02 8.15
C LEU A 175 13.22 3.47 7.10
N GLN A 176 14.52 3.77 7.21
CA GLN A 176 15.54 3.19 6.34
C GLN A 176 15.64 1.68 6.54
N THR A 177 15.54 1.20 7.78
CA THR A 177 15.50 -0.25 8.08
C THR A 177 14.32 -0.94 7.38
N LEU A 178 13.13 -0.34 7.42
CA LEU A 178 11.98 -0.86 6.69
C LEU A 178 12.24 -0.92 5.18
N ALA A 179 12.82 0.14 4.61
CA ALA A 179 13.16 0.18 3.19
C ALA A 179 14.18 -0.90 2.81
N ASP A 180 15.20 -1.12 3.65
CA ASP A 180 16.22 -2.15 3.46
C ASP A 180 15.59 -3.55 3.52
N TYR A 181 14.70 -3.81 4.47
CA TYR A 181 13.96 -5.07 4.56
C TYR A 181 13.06 -5.32 3.35
N ILE A 182 12.39 -4.30 2.81
CA ILE A 182 11.61 -4.45 1.57
C ILE A 182 12.52 -4.93 0.43
N VAL A 183 13.70 -4.34 0.28
CA VAL A 183 14.66 -4.72 -0.77
C VAL A 183 15.19 -6.14 -0.54
N GLU A 184 15.45 -6.52 0.71
CA GLU A 184 15.88 -7.88 1.05
C GLU A 184 14.81 -8.90 0.72
N GLU A 185 13.54 -8.66 1.11
CA GLU A 185 12.43 -9.56 0.80
C GLU A 185 12.25 -9.77 -0.72
N PHE A 186 12.46 -8.73 -1.54
CA PHE A 186 12.48 -8.87 -3.00
C PHE A 186 13.60 -9.82 -3.48
N ARG A 187 14.81 -9.65 -2.98
CA ARG A 187 15.96 -10.48 -3.35
C ARG A 187 15.78 -11.93 -2.93
N GLU A 188 15.23 -12.15 -1.76
CA GLU A 188 14.98 -13.49 -1.23
C GLU A 188 13.87 -14.19 -2.04
N LEU A 189 12.77 -13.48 -2.34
CA LEU A 189 11.69 -14.03 -3.16
C LEU A 189 12.16 -14.35 -4.60
N GLU A 190 13.11 -13.59 -5.14
CA GLU A 190 13.75 -13.87 -6.43
C GLU A 190 14.58 -15.15 -6.37
N ARG A 191 15.37 -15.35 -5.31
CA ARG A 191 16.19 -16.56 -5.10
C ARG A 191 15.37 -17.82 -4.96
N GLU A 192 14.22 -17.77 -4.29
CA GLU A 192 13.34 -18.92 -4.11
C GLU A 192 12.66 -19.36 -5.42
N ARG A 193 12.68 -18.52 -6.45
CA ARG A 193 12.09 -18.77 -7.78
C ARG A 193 13.08 -19.29 -8.83
N GLY A 194 14.36 -19.13 -8.61
CA GLY A 194 15.43 -19.56 -9.51
C GLY A 194 15.86 -20.97 -9.23
#